data_17e738db13adf9fe62896eb50d0d4355
#
_entry.id   17e738db13adf9fe62896eb50d0d4355
#
_cell.length_a   1.000
_cell.length_b   1.000
_cell.length_c   1.000
_cell.angle_alpha   90.00
_cell.angle_beta   90.00
_cell.angle_gamma   90.00
#
_symmetry.space_group_name_H-M   'P 1'
#
loop_
_entity.id
_entity.type
_entity.pdbx_description
1 polymer ?
#
loop_
_entity_poly.entity_id
_entity_poly.type
_entity_poly.pdbx_seq_one_letter_code
_entity_poly.pdbx_strand_id
1 'polypeptide(L)'
;MISFIKRNDVTNAQGLSAIRLRVCKDRQRKYFTLKIFADDQYWDADNECFVILKNVRDKKQKEENEQRKQYNYILSNYRVRAQEIIDRFNREHIDWTLNQFADAFLHKSKQGKVRIYMENYIEILRETGHIGNANCYAATLNMLGHYDNKFDKRVFSEIDIKFVNGFDVFLQKRGCKGNTRKYYFKALRSILNKAIQEKEATEKTYPFGKGGFQIAKLDEETEKRYLSVASLNKIKNTVSLKPQREYARKLFLLSYYCYGMSFIDMAYLTRKNIVHFDGGEYIVYKRHKIQHQKRAKPIKIKMTEEIGDLLNSLKEINPTIDDFIIPIVTISGYTGEKVYNHIRYRYKKYNDYLAELSEELKITDIKLTTYVSRHTMAMMLQRNDVAREHISQILGHTDMKTTNTYLDSFDTSVIDEAAKVLYDI
;
A
#
# COMPACT_ATOMS: atom_id res chain seq x y z
N MET A 1 -42.01 5.11 -1.34
CA MET A 1 -42.82 3.99 -1.95
C MET A 1 -41.99 3.35 -3.06
N ILE A 2 -41.95 2.01 -3.10
CA ILE A 2 -41.24 1.22 -4.14
C ILE A 2 -42.27 0.47 -4.97
N SER A 3 -42.11 0.48 -6.29
CA SER A 3 -42.99 -0.26 -7.21
C SER A 3 -42.26 -0.69 -8.47
N PHE A 4 -42.72 -1.75 -9.11
CA PHE A 4 -42.26 -2.13 -10.44
C PHE A 4 -43.25 -1.68 -11.49
N ILE A 5 -42.74 -1.10 -12.55
CA ILE A 5 -43.56 -0.66 -13.69
C ILE A 5 -42.94 -1.14 -14.99
N LYS A 6 -43.79 -1.48 -15.92
CA LYS A 6 -43.39 -1.74 -17.31
C LYS A 6 -43.24 -0.41 -18.05
N ARG A 7 -42.23 -0.29 -18.87
CA ARG A 7 -42.02 0.90 -19.75
C ARG A 7 -42.91 0.79 -20.99
N ASN A 8 -43.84 1.70 -21.15
CA ASN A 8 -44.79 1.64 -22.25
C ASN A 8 -44.38 2.40 -23.51
N ASP A 9 -43.34 3.23 -23.42
CA ASP A 9 -42.90 4.16 -24.47
C ASP A 9 -41.84 3.59 -25.43
N VAL A 10 -41.19 2.47 -25.06
CA VAL A 10 -40.12 1.84 -25.85
C VAL A 10 -40.15 0.34 -25.70
N THR A 11 -40.16 -0.39 -26.79
CA THR A 11 -40.00 -1.83 -26.86
C THR A 11 -38.65 -2.21 -27.48
N ASN A 12 -38.14 -3.40 -27.14
CA ASN A 12 -36.96 -3.98 -27.79
C ASN A 12 -37.34 -4.53 -29.21
N ALA A 13 -36.32 -5.06 -29.92
CA ALA A 13 -36.54 -5.66 -31.27
C ALA A 13 -37.52 -6.87 -31.26
N GLN A 14 -37.88 -7.40 -30.12
CA GLN A 14 -38.81 -8.53 -29.92
C GLN A 14 -40.21 -8.04 -29.49
N GLY A 15 -40.45 -6.73 -29.43
CA GLY A 15 -41.72 -6.15 -28.96
C GLY A 15 -41.91 -6.14 -27.44
N LEU A 16 -40.89 -6.51 -26.67
CA LEU A 16 -40.96 -6.58 -25.21
C LEU A 16 -40.57 -5.25 -24.58
N SER A 17 -41.23 -4.88 -23.48
CA SER A 17 -40.99 -3.66 -22.73
C SER A 17 -40.12 -3.92 -21.46
N ALA A 18 -39.20 -3.02 -21.19
CA ALA A 18 -38.33 -3.13 -20.03
C ALA A 18 -39.09 -2.86 -18.70
N ILE A 19 -38.86 -3.70 -17.71
CA ILE A 19 -39.31 -3.48 -16.35
C ILE A 19 -38.39 -2.49 -15.65
N ARG A 20 -38.98 -1.53 -14.93
CA ARG A 20 -38.28 -0.53 -14.12
C ARG A 20 -38.69 -0.59 -12.67
N LEU A 21 -37.73 -0.48 -11.77
CA LEU A 21 -37.99 -0.15 -10.37
C LEU A 21 -38.23 1.36 -10.28
N ARG A 22 -39.37 1.75 -9.72
CA ARG A 22 -39.73 3.12 -9.41
C ARG A 22 -39.63 3.34 -7.91
N VAL A 23 -38.89 4.37 -7.52
CA VAL A 23 -38.80 4.83 -6.12
C VAL A 23 -39.36 6.24 -6.03
N CYS A 24 -40.28 6.47 -5.10
CA CYS A 24 -40.93 7.73 -4.86
C CYS A 24 -40.64 8.24 -3.45
N LYS A 25 -40.23 9.52 -3.36
CA LYS A 25 -40.11 10.30 -2.12
C LYS A 25 -40.44 11.76 -2.39
N ASP A 26 -41.14 12.44 -1.48
CA ASP A 26 -41.46 13.86 -1.54
C ASP A 26 -42.06 14.31 -2.88
N ARG A 27 -43.02 13.53 -3.40
CA ARG A 27 -43.69 13.73 -4.71
C ARG A 27 -42.76 13.62 -5.92
N GLN A 28 -41.48 13.32 -5.73
CA GLN A 28 -40.51 13.07 -6.81
C GLN A 28 -40.39 11.57 -7.09
N ARG A 29 -39.96 11.23 -8.30
CA ARG A 29 -39.83 9.83 -8.76
C ARG A 29 -38.48 9.61 -9.42
N LYS A 30 -37.86 8.46 -9.14
CA LYS A 30 -36.65 7.99 -9.83
C LYS A 30 -36.84 6.57 -10.32
N TYR A 31 -36.36 6.29 -11.55
CA TYR A 31 -36.55 5.04 -12.24
C TYR A 31 -35.22 4.34 -12.47
N PHE A 32 -35.19 3.04 -12.21
CA PHE A 32 -34.05 2.18 -12.46
C PHE A 32 -34.45 1.09 -13.44
N THR A 33 -33.94 1.12 -14.66
CA THR A 33 -34.24 0.12 -15.68
C THR A 33 -33.57 -1.20 -15.32
N LEU A 34 -34.35 -2.24 -15.21
CA LEU A 34 -33.86 -3.61 -14.97
C LEU A 34 -33.63 -4.29 -16.33
N LYS A 35 -32.68 -5.23 -16.39
CA LYS A 35 -32.45 -6.04 -17.61
C LYS A 35 -33.48 -7.20 -17.68
N ILE A 36 -34.75 -6.87 -17.45
CA ILE A 36 -35.90 -7.77 -17.48
C ILE A 36 -36.92 -7.15 -18.40
N PHE A 37 -37.44 -7.92 -19.33
CA PHE A 37 -38.39 -7.47 -20.35
C PHE A 37 -39.67 -8.29 -20.24
N ALA A 38 -40.79 -7.66 -20.40
CA ALA A 38 -42.11 -8.25 -20.31
C ALA A 38 -42.95 -7.98 -21.55
N ASP A 39 -43.72 -8.98 -21.96
CA ASP A 39 -44.87 -8.84 -22.86
C ASP A 39 -46.05 -8.30 -22.07
N ASP A 40 -46.95 -7.55 -22.72
CA ASP A 40 -48.19 -7.05 -22.11
C ASP A 40 -49.09 -8.20 -21.58
N GLN A 41 -49.11 -9.31 -22.30
CA GLN A 41 -49.94 -10.48 -21.98
C GLN A 41 -49.52 -11.17 -20.66
N TYR A 42 -48.25 -11.06 -20.27
CA TYR A 42 -47.69 -11.76 -19.14
C TYR A 42 -47.23 -10.87 -18.01
N TRP A 43 -47.55 -9.58 -18.04
CA TRP A 43 -47.24 -8.65 -16.96
C TRP A 43 -48.50 -8.25 -16.18
N ASP A 44 -48.55 -8.59 -14.92
CA ASP A 44 -49.61 -8.15 -14.01
C ASP A 44 -49.15 -6.83 -13.36
N ALA A 45 -49.80 -5.74 -13.80
CA ALA A 45 -49.44 -4.39 -13.33
C ALA A 45 -49.92 -4.13 -11.88
N ASP A 46 -50.98 -4.76 -11.46
CA ASP A 46 -51.55 -4.58 -10.12
C ASP A 46 -50.72 -5.31 -9.06
N ASN A 47 -50.29 -6.53 -9.37
CA ASN A 47 -49.43 -7.34 -8.51
C ASN A 47 -47.94 -7.12 -8.76
N GLU A 48 -47.57 -6.31 -9.75
CA GLU A 48 -46.18 -5.97 -10.14
C GLU A 48 -45.29 -7.21 -10.37
N CYS A 49 -45.84 -8.22 -11.06
CA CYS A 49 -45.15 -9.49 -11.29
C CYS A 49 -45.55 -10.13 -12.64
N PHE A 50 -44.77 -11.13 -13.06
CA PHE A 50 -45.12 -11.95 -14.22
C PHE A 50 -46.19 -12.95 -13.89
N VAL A 51 -47.18 -13.08 -14.78
CA VAL A 51 -48.21 -14.07 -14.70
C VAL A 51 -47.64 -15.46 -14.95
N ILE A 52 -47.93 -16.40 -14.05
CA ILE A 52 -47.56 -17.81 -14.17
C ILE A 52 -48.79 -18.61 -14.65
N LEU A 53 -48.69 -19.19 -15.84
CA LEU A 53 -49.78 -19.98 -16.40
C LEU A 53 -49.96 -21.30 -15.64
N LYS A 54 -51.20 -21.67 -15.35
CA LYS A 54 -51.57 -22.93 -14.72
C LYS A 54 -51.80 -24.01 -15.80
N ASN A 55 -51.54 -25.27 -15.47
CA ASN A 55 -51.85 -26.43 -16.31
C ASN A 55 -51.21 -26.44 -17.71
N VAL A 56 -50.00 -25.90 -17.84
CA VAL A 56 -49.28 -25.87 -19.11
C VAL A 56 -48.78 -27.25 -19.51
N ARG A 57 -49.16 -27.73 -20.70
CA ARG A 57 -48.77 -29.05 -21.25
C ARG A 57 -47.58 -28.91 -22.23
N ASP A 58 -47.54 -27.85 -22.99
CA ASP A 58 -46.48 -27.59 -23.98
C ASP A 58 -45.12 -27.36 -23.35
N LYS A 59 -44.08 -27.97 -23.92
CA LYS A 59 -42.69 -27.87 -23.39
C LYS A 59 -42.16 -26.45 -23.41
N LYS A 60 -42.36 -25.72 -24.50
CA LYS A 60 -41.91 -24.35 -24.67
C LYS A 60 -42.54 -23.41 -23.64
N GLN A 61 -43.84 -23.54 -23.45
CA GLN A 61 -44.55 -22.73 -22.45
C GLN A 61 -44.15 -23.08 -21.01
N LYS A 62 -43.74 -24.35 -20.74
CA LYS A 62 -43.16 -24.71 -19.44
C LYS A 62 -41.82 -23.99 -19.20
N GLU A 63 -40.94 -23.96 -20.19
CA GLU A 63 -39.67 -23.27 -20.12
C GLU A 63 -39.86 -21.75 -19.91
N GLU A 64 -40.78 -21.14 -20.63
CA GLU A 64 -41.15 -19.73 -20.47
C GLU A 64 -41.76 -19.44 -19.08
N ASN A 65 -42.57 -20.37 -18.53
CA ASN A 65 -43.08 -20.24 -17.17
C ASN A 65 -41.97 -20.29 -16.12
N GLU A 66 -41.01 -21.19 -16.26
CA GLU A 66 -39.85 -21.25 -15.35
C GLU A 66 -39.05 -19.97 -15.42
N GLN A 67 -38.83 -19.39 -16.61
CA GLN A 67 -38.19 -18.11 -16.77
C GLN A 67 -38.97 -16.96 -16.07
N ARG A 68 -40.31 -16.96 -16.18
CA ARG A 68 -41.17 -15.96 -15.50
C ARG A 68 -41.08 -16.12 -13.97
N LYS A 69 -41.01 -17.33 -13.44
CA LYS A 69 -40.77 -17.58 -12.00
C LYS A 69 -39.41 -17.02 -11.56
N GLN A 70 -38.37 -17.24 -12.35
CA GLN A 70 -37.05 -16.70 -12.08
C GLN A 70 -37.08 -15.17 -12.08
N TYR A 71 -37.77 -14.52 -13.04
CA TYR A 71 -37.93 -13.08 -13.06
C TYR A 71 -38.67 -12.57 -11.83
N ASN A 72 -39.77 -13.23 -11.39
CA ASN A 72 -40.48 -12.86 -10.17
C ASN A 72 -39.56 -12.95 -8.94
N TYR A 73 -38.75 -13.98 -8.86
CA TYR A 73 -37.73 -14.10 -7.80
C TYR A 73 -36.69 -12.95 -7.84
N ILE A 74 -36.22 -12.60 -9.02
CA ILE A 74 -35.28 -11.47 -9.19
C ILE A 74 -35.94 -10.14 -8.79
N LEU A 75 -37.17 -9.90 -9.20
CA LEU A 75 -37.93 -8.71 -8.82
C LEU A 75 -38.14 -8.63 -7.31
N SER A 76 -38.47 -9.74 -6.65
CA SER A 76 -38.58 -9.83 -5.19
C SER A 76 -37.26 -9.44 -4.51
N ASN A 77 -36.13 -9.93 -5.00
CA ASN A 77 -34.80 -9.57 -4.48
C ASN A 77 -34.49 -8.07 -4.66
N TYR A 78 -34.88 -7.47 -5.81
CA TYR A 78 -34.75 -6.01 -6.00
C TYR A 78 -35.63 -5.22 -5.03
N ARG A 79 -36.85 -5.70 -4.74
CA ARG A 79 -37.77 -5.06 -3.77
C ARG A 79 -37.19 -5.10 -2.36
N VAL A 80 -36.73 -6.28 -1.92
CA VAL A 80 -36.09 -6.46 -0.60
C VAL A 80 -34.89 -5.53 -0.46
N ARG A 81 -34.03 -5.51 -1.47
CA ARG A 81 -32.85 -4.65 -1.47
C ARG A 81 -33.18 -3.17 -1.40
N ALA A 82 -34.15 -2.73 -2.17
CA ALA A 82 -34.56 -1.32 -2.16
C ALA A 82 -35.14 -0.92 -0.79
N GLN A 83 -35.92 -1.84 -0.18
CA GLN A 83 -36.48 -1.63 1.15
C GLN A 83 -35.39 -1.58 2.22
N GLU A 84 -34.40 -2.51 2.19
CA GLU A 84 -33.26 -2.48 3.12
C GLU A 84 -32.49 -1.16 3.11
N ILE A 85 -32.34 -0.52 1.94
CA ILE A 85 -31.70 0.79 1.83
C ILE A 85 -32.53 1.87 2.53
N ILE A 86 -33.85 1.88 2.31
CA ILE A 86 -34.76 2.83 2.93
C ILE A 86 -34.78 2.62 4.45
N ASP A 87 -34.89 1.37 4.89
CA ASP A 87 -34.93 1.00 6.31
C ASP A 87 -33.63 1.38 7.02
N ARG A 88 -32.50 1.28 6.34
CA ARG A 88 -31.21 1.75 6.85
C ARG A 88 -31.23 3.27 7.05
N PHE A 89 -31.64 4.04 6.05
CA PHE A 89 -31.72 5.48 6.17
C PHE A 89 -32.66 5.92 7.30
N ASN A 90 -33.80 5.22 7.45
CA ASN A 90 -34.76 5.51 8.51
C ASN A 90 -34.18 5.19 9.91
N ARG A 91 -33.47 4.06 10.07
CA ARG A 91 -32.78 3.69 11.34
C ARG A 91 -31.67 4.66 11.72
N GLU A 92 -30.97 5.16 10.72
CA GLU A 92 -29.88 6.14 10.90
C GLU A 92 -30.39 7.59 11.00
N HIS A 93 -31.73 7.78 11.00
CA HIS A 93 -32.39 9.09 11.03
C HIS A 93 -31.90 10.05 9.92
N ILE A 94 -31.54 9.49 8.76
CA ILE A 94 -31.09 10.26 7.61
C ILE A 94 -32.33 10.69 6.81
N ASP A 95 -32.52 11.97 6.64
CA ASP A 95 -33.47 12.50 5.65
C ASP A 95 -32.86 12.40 4.25
N TRP A 96 -33.05 11.22 3.63
CA TRP A 96 -32.41 10.86 2.37
C TRP A 96 -33.09 11.47 1.14
N THR A 97 -32.30 11.71 0.11
CA THR A 97 -32.77 12.13 -1.21
C THR A 97 -32.84 10.96 -2.20
N LEU A 98 -33.59 11.09 -3.30
CA LEU A 98 -33.62 10.10 -4.37
C LEU A 98 -32.22 9.87 -5.02
N ASN A 99 -31.33 10.87 -4.97
CA ASN A 99 -29.96 10.71 -5.45
C ASN A 99 -29.14 9.85 -4.49
N GLN A 100 -29.22 10.08 -3.19
CA GLN A 100 -28.57 9.23 -2.18
C GLN A 100 -29.08 7.78 -2.25
N PHE A 101 -30.40 7.59 -2.45
CA PHE A 101 -30.95 6.26 -2.70
C PHE A 101 -30.36 5.64 -3.98
N ALA A 102 -30.29 6.41 -5.08
CA ALA A 102 -29.73 5.92 -6.34
C ALA A 102 -28.27 5.49 -6.18
N ASP A 103 -27.48 6.29 -5.50
CA ASP A 103 -26.10 5.97 -5.22
C ASP A 103 -26.00 4.67 -4.39
N ALA A 104 -26.76 4.54 -3.32
CA ALA A 104 -26.80 3.33 -2.51
C ALA A 104 -27.31 2.11 -3.29
N PHE A 105 -28.30 2.29 -4.18
CA PHE A 105 -28.88 1.24 -4.98
C PHE A 105 -27.99 0.80 -6.15
N LEU A 106 -27.35 1.73 -6.85
CA LEU A 106 -26.46 1.47 -7.98
C LEU A 106 -25.09 0.97 -7.55
N HIS A 107 -24.57 1.50 -6.43
CA HIS A 107 -23.26 1.10 -5.91
C HIS A 107 -23.22 -0.33 -5.39
N LYS A 108 -24.37 -0.99 -5.11
CA LYS A 108 -24.37 -2.40 -4.72
C LYS A 108 -23.86 -3.36 -5.81
N SER A 109 -23.88 -2.96 -7.07
CA SER A 109 -23.19 -3.72 -8.13
C SER A 109 -21.65 -3.60 -8.07
N LYS A 110 -21.14 -2.55 -7.38
CA LYS A 110 -19.73 -2.31 -7.09
C LYS A 110 -19.36 -2.64 -5.64
N GLN A 111 -20.35 -2.69 -4.71
CA GLN A 111 -20.15 -3.06 -3.32
C GLN A 111 -19.64 -4.50 -3.21
N GLY A 112 -18.67 -4.69 -2.34
CA GLY A 112 -18.08 -6.00 -2.09
C GLY A 112 -17.06 -6.46 -3.12
N LYS A 113 -16.81 -5.72 -4.22
CA LYS A 113 -15.77 -6.08 -5.19
C LYS A 113 -14.41 -5.61 -4.69
N VAL A 114 -13.52 -6.57 -4.45
CA VAL A 114 -12.21 -6.33 -3.87
C VAL A 114 -11.37 -5.37 -4.70
N ARG A 115 -11.32 -5.55 -6.04
CA ARG A 115 -10.54 -4.70 -6.94
C ARG A 115 -10.97 -3.23 -6.85
N ILE A 116 -12.27 -2.96 -6.99
CA ILE A 116 -12.80 -1.59 -6.99
C ILE A 116 -12.53 -0.91 -5.64
N TYR A 117 -12.73 -1.65 -4.54
CA TYR A 117 -12.42 -1.15 -3.21
C TYR A 117 -10.94 -0.79 -3.06
N MET A 118 -10.04 -1.68 -3.52
CA MET A 118 -8.60 -1.41 -3.48
C MET A 118 -8.20 -0.23 -4.35
N GLU A 119 -8.73 -0.09 -5.56
CA GLU A 119 -8.48 1.03 -6.47
C GLU A 119 -8.88 2.36 -5.84
N ASN A 120 -10.08 2.45 -5.26
CA ASN A 120 -10.55 3.64 -4.55
C ASN A 120 -9.65 3.98 -3.35
N TYR A 121 -9.24 2.96 -2.57
CA TYR A 121 -8.37 3.17 -1.43
C TYR A 121 -6.96 3.64 -1.84
N ILE A 122 -6.42 3.12 -2.94
CA ILE A 122 -5.15 3.55 -3.53
C ILE A 122 -5.22 5.03 -3.92
N GLU A 123 -6.33 5.46 -4.53
CA GLU A 123 -6.50 6.86 -4.94
C GLU A 123 -6.57 7.80 -3.72
N ILE A 124 -7.35 7.47 -2.70
CA ILE A 124 -7.37 8.21 -1.43
C ILE A 124 -5.97 8.35 -0.82
N LEU A 125 -5.16 7.29 -0.87
CA LEU A 125 -3.79 7.34 -0.35
C LEU A 125 -2.88 8.27 -1.18
N ARG A 126 -3.09 8.34 -2.51
CA ARG A 126 -2.36 9.29 -3.38
C ARG A 126 -2.75 10.72 -3.09
N GLU A 127 -4.04 11.01 -3.02
CA GLU A 127 -4.59 12.34 -2.70
C GLU A 127 -4.12 12.84 -1.32
N THR A 128 -4.00 11.92 -0.34
CA THR A 128 -3.52 12.25 1.01
C THR A 128 -2.00 12.20 1.16
N GLY A 129 -1.24 12.06 0.06
CA GLY A 129 0.23 12.10 0.07
C GLY A 129 0.91 10.82 0.59
N HIS A 130 0.16 9.74 0.83
CA HIS A 130 0.69 8.44 1.28
C HIS A 130 1.17 7.57 0.10
N ILE A 131 1.96 8.14 -0.81
CA ILE A 131 2.35 7.53 -2.10
C ILE A 131 3.04 6.17 -1.93
N GLY A 132 3.89 6.02 -0.91
CA GLY A 132 4.56 4.74 -0.61
C GLY A 132 3.57 3.61 -0.30
N ASN A 133 2.53 3.90 0.48
CA ASN A 133 1.46 2.95 0.79
C ASN A 133 0.58 2.69 -0.44
N ALA A 134 0.22 3.73 -1.19
CA ALA A 134 -0.53 3.58 -2.44
C ALA A 134 0.17 2.61 -3.40
N ASN A 135 1.47 2.76 -3.58
CA ASN A 135 2.28 1.87 -4.42
C ASN A 135 2.35 0.43 -3.88
N CYS A 136 2.34 0.25 -2.55
CA CYS A 136 2.27 -1.08 -1.93
C CYS A 136 0.96 -1.80 -2.26
N TYR A 137 -0.17 -1.12 -2.12
CA TYR A 137 -1.48 -1.68 -2.44
C TYR A 137 -1.65 -1.89 -3.94
N ALA A 138 -1.16 -0.97 -4.79
CA ALA A 138 -1.19 -1.12 -6.24
C ALA A 138 -0.37 -2.33 -6.72
N ALA A 139 0.82 -2.54 -6.16
CA ALA A 139 1.64 -3.72 -6.46
C ALA A 139 0.94 -5.02 -6.02
N THR A 140 0.27 -5.00 -4.86
CA THR A 140 -0.50 -6.15 -4.35
C THR A 140 -1.70 -6.43 -5.25
N LEU A 141 -2.44 -5.41 -5.65
CA LEU A 141 -3.58 -5.52 -6.55
C LEU A 141 -3.18 -6.11 -7.91
N ASN A 142 -2.07 -5.61 -8.47
CA ASN A 142 -1.53 -6.16 -9.71
C ASN A 142 -1.13 -7.64 -9.58
N MET A 143 -0.50 -8.02 -8.47
CA MET A 143 -0.09 -9.40 -8.21
C MET A 143 -1.31 -10.33 -8.02
N LEU A 144 -2.38 -9.86 -7.38
CA LEU A 144 -3.65 -10.58 -7.27
C LEU A 144 -4.33 -10.78 -8.63
N GLY A 145 -4.27 -9.77 -9.51
CA GLY A 145 -4.75 -9.89 -10.89
C GLY A 145 -3.96 -10.90 -11.73
N HIS A 146 -2.63 -11.03 -11.49
CA HIS A 146 -1.83 -12.08 -12.12
C HIS A 146 -2.11 -13.49 -11.57
N TYR A 147 -2.49 -13.60 -10.30
CA TYR A 147 -2.87 -14.86 -9.69
C TYR A 147 -4.23 -15.36 -10.19
N ASP A 148 -5.19 -14.47 -10.26
CA ASP A 148 -6.57 -14.80 -10.61
C ASP A 148 -7.06 -13.90 -11.74
N ASN A 149 -7.22 -14.47 -12.93
CA ASN A 149 -7.71 -13.76 -14.13
C ASN A 149 -9.16 -13.24 -13.99
N LYS A 150 -9.91 -13.74 -13.00
CA LYS A 150 -11.26 -13.30 -12.65
C LYS A 150 -11.31 -12.35 -11.45
N PHE A 151 -10.15 -11.88 -10.96
CA PHE A 151 -10.05 -11.04 -9.77
C PHE A 151 -10.91 -9.76 -9.85
N ASP A 152 -11.14 -9.23 -11.05
CA ASP A 152 -12.02 -8.07 -11.30
C ASP A 152 -13.47 -8.30 -10.85
N LYS A 153 -13.89 -9.57 -10.82
CA LYS A 153 -15.25 -9.97 -10.42
C LYS A 153 -15.33 -10.45 -8.98
N ARG A 154 -14.19 -10.71 -8.32
CA ARG A 154 -14.15 -11.24 -6.96
C ARG A 154 -14.78 -10.29 -5.95
N VAL A 155 -15.57 -10.89 -5.07
CA VAL A 155 -16.16 -10.22 -3.90
C VAL A 155 -15.40 -10.64 -2.62
N PHE A 156 -15.50 -9.82 -1.57
CA PHE A 156 -14.76 -10.07 -0.33
C PHE A 156 -15.02 -11.46 0.30
N SER A 157 -16.23 -11.98 0.18
CA SER A 157 -16.56 -13.32 0.71
C SER A 157 -15.83 -14.47 0.01
N GLU A 158 -15.26 -14.24 -1.16
CA GLU A 158 -14.46 -15.20 -1.91
C GLU A 158 -12.95 -15.13 -1.60
N ILE A 159 -12.53 -14.15 -0.78
CA ILE A 159 -11.15 -14.04 -0.31
C ILE A 159 -11.02 -14.81 1.02
N ASP A 160 -11.23 -16.08 0.94
CA ASP A 160 -11.17 -17.02 2.06
C ASP A 160 -9.77 -17.63 2.26
N ILE A 161 -9.65 -18.54 3.20
CA ILE A 161 -8.38 -19.23 3.50
C ILE A 161 -7.85 -20.02 2.30
N LYS A 162 -8.75 -20.61 1.48
CA LYS A 162 -8.37 -21.36 0.28
C LYS A 162 -7.77 -20.44 -0.77
N PHE A 163 -8.38 -19.28 -0.99
CA PHE A 163 -7.85 -18.26 -1.89
C PHE A 163 -6.45 -17.79 -1.45
N VAL A 164 -6.28 -17.48 -0.15
CA VAL A 164 -5.01 -16.99 0.41
C VAL A 164 -3.91 -18.05 0.31
N ASN A 165 -4.20 -19.32 0.61
CA ASN A 165 -3.25 -20.41 0.46
C ASN A 165 -2.87 -20.62 -1.03
N GLY A 166 -3.82 -20.53 -1.94
CA GLY A 166 -3.56 -20.63 -3.38
C GLY A 166 -2.68 -19.47 -3.87
N PHE A 167 -2.91 -18.25 -3.37
CA PHE A 167 -2.08 -17.09 -3.67
C PHE A 167 -0.66 -17.25 -3.13
N ASP A 168 -0.49 -17.86 -1.95
CA ASP A 168 0.85 -18.15 -1.40
C ASP A 168 1.62 -19.14 -2.29
N VAL A 169 0.99 -20.22 -2.71
CA VAL A 169 1.58 -21.20 -3.64
C VAL A 169 1.96 -20.53 -4.98
N PHE A 170 1.10 -19.66 -5.50
CA PHE A 170 1.40 -18.90 -6.72
C PHE A 170 2.64 -18.02 -6.54
N LEU A 171 2.75 -17.28 -5.42
CA LEU A 171 3.90 -16.44 -5.13
C LEU A 171 5.20 -17.26 -4.98
N GLN A 172 5.12 -18.43 -4.34
CA GLN A 172 6.26 -19.36 -4.23
C GLN A 172 6.74 -19.84 -5.60
N LYS A 173 5.82 -20.26 -6.48
CA LYS A 173 6.14 -20.67 -7.86
C LYS A 173 6.81 -19.55 -8.68
N ARG A 174 6.53 -18.29 -8.37
CA ARG A 174 7.22 -17.12 -8.95
C ARG A 174 8.57 -16.79 -8.30
N GLY A 175 9.05 -17.61 -7.37
CA GLY A 175 10.32 -17.40 -6.67
C GLY A 175 10.29 -16.28 -5.62
N CYS A 176 9.12 -15.85 -5.17
CA CYS A 176 9.02 -14.85 -4.11
C CYS A 176 9.49 -15.41 -2.77
N LYS A 177 10.51 -14.78 -2.18
CA LYS A 177 10.99 -15.10 -0.82
C LYS A 177 9.93 -14.77 0.24
N GLY A 178 10.04 -15.35 1.44
CA GLY A 178 9.08 -15.19 2.53
C GLY A 178 8.78 -13.74 2.87
N ASN A 179 9.80 -12.89 2.98
CA ASN A 179 9.61 -11.46 3.25
C ASN A 179 8.85 -10.72 2.14
N THR A 180 9.00 -11.12 0.87
CA THR A 180 8.22 -10.57 -0.25
C THR A 180 6.77 -11.04 -0.19
N ARG A 181 6.54 -12.31 0.13
CA ARG A 181 5.19 -12.86 0.32
C ARG A 181 4.49 -12.17 1.50
N LYS A 182 5.20 -12.01 2.62
CA LYS A 182 4.73 -11.26 3.80
C LYS A 182 4.30 -9.84 3.47
N TYR A 183 5.01 -9.15 2.57
CA TYR A 183 4.64 -7.82 2.10
C TYR A 183 3.25 -7.81 1.44
N TYR A 184 2.97 -8.72 0.51
CA TYR A 184 1.67 -8.83 -0.15
C TYR A 184 0.56 -9.21 0.83
N PHE A 185 0.79 -10.18 1.73
CA PHE A 185 -0.22 -10.59 2.70
C PHE A 185 -0.51 -9.53 3.76
N LYS A 186 0.46 -8.75 4.18
CA LYS A 186 0.21 -7.60 5.06
C LYS A 186 -0.70 -6.55 4.40
N ALA A 187 -0.49 -6.26 3.12
CA ALA A 187 -1.35 -5.35 2.38
C ALA A 187 -2.76 -5.91 2.22
N LEU A 188 -2.91 -7.17 1.80
CA LEU A 188 -4.22 -7.83 1.67
C LEU A 188 -4.96 -7.88 3.01
N ARG A 189 -4.30 -8.25 4.10
CA ARG A 189 -4.87 -8.25 5.45
C ARG A 189 -5.36 -6.86 5.86
N SER A 190 -4.57 -5.82 5.59
CA SER A 190 -4.95 -4.45 5.90
C SER A 190 -6.21 -4.01 5.15
N ILE A 191 -6.33 -4.36 3.86
CA ILE A 191 -7.53 -4.10 3.06
C ILE A 191 -8.75 -4.82 3.61
N LEU A 192 -8.61 -6.11 3.95
CA LEU A 192 -9.73 -6.89 4.50
C LEU A 192 -10.19 -6.32 5.85
N ASN A 193 -9.26 -5.99 6.75
CA ASN A 193 -9.60 -5.39 8.04
C ASN A 193 -10.34 -4.06 7.86
N LYS A 194 -9.89 -3.22 6.93
CA LYS A 194 -10.53 -1.95 6.63
C LYS A 194 -11.93 -2.15 6.03
N ALA A 195 -12.07 -3.07 5.09
CA ALA A 195 -13.37 -3.41 4.49
C ALA A 195 -14.37 -3.97 5.52
N ILE A 196 -13.90 -4.77 6.48
CA ILE A 196 -14.73 -5.25 7.61
C ILE A 196 -15.17 -4.09 8.49
N GLN A 197 -14.25 -3.20 8.85
CA GLN A 197 -14.56 -2.02 9.66
C GLN A 197 -15.59 -1.10 8.96
N GLU A 198 -15.50 -0.96 7.64
CA GLU A 198 -16.43 -0.18 6.81
C GLU A 198 -17.70 -0.95 6.41
N LYS A 199 -17.88 -2.18 6.89
CA LYS A 199 -19.03 -3.07 6.60
C LYS A 199 -19.18 -3.46 5.11
N GLU A 200 -18.10 -3.37 4.35
CA GLU A 200 -18.01 -3.86 2.96
C GLU A 200 -17.70 -5.37 2.89
N ALA A 201 -17.09 -5.91 3.96
CA ALA A 201 -16.79 -7.33 4.13
C ALA A 201 -17.30 -7.86 5.47
N THR A 202 -17.37 -9.19 5.60
CA THR A 202 -17.76 -9.88 6.83
C THR A 202 -16.59 -10.68 7.42
N GLU A 203 -16.61 -10.91 8.73
CA GLU A 203 -15.59 -11.72 9.41
C GLU A 203 -15.72 -13.22 9.11
N LYS A 204 -16.86 -13.68 8.58
CA LYS A 204 -17.14 -15.12 8.38
C LYS A 204 -16.11 -15.82 7.50
N THR A 205 -15.60 -15.14 6.49
CA THR A 205 -14.61 -15.68 5.53
C THR A 205 -13.21 -15.13 5.74
N TYR A 206 -12.98 -14.41 6.87
CA TYR A 206 -11.70 -13.76 7.14
C TYR A 206 -10.54 -14.75 7.25
N PRO A 207 -9.54 -14.69 6.33
CA PRO A 207 -8.53 -15.75 6.22
C PRO A 207 -7.37 -15.63 7.21
N PHE A 208 -7.23 -14.51 7.92
CA PHE A 208 -6.10 -14.22 8.81
C PHE A 208 -6.46 -14.33 10.31
N GLY A 209 -7.62 -14.87 10.65
CA GLY A 209 -8.09 -15.07 12.02
C GLY A 209 -7.38 -16.23 12.75
N LYS A 210 -7.91 -16.57 13.92
CA LYS A 210 -7.41 -17.71 14.71
C LYS A 210 -7.54 -19.01 13.89
N GLY A 211 -6.44 -19.73 13.71
CA GLY A 211 -6.38 -20.92 12.85
C GLY A 211 -6.27 -20.65 11.35
N GLY A 212 -6.31 -19.37 10.92
CA GLY A 212 -6.14 -18.97 9.53
C GLY A 212 -4.66 -18.86 9.10
N PHE A 213 -4.44 -18.17 7.98
CA PHE A 213 -3.11 -17.98 7.38
C PHE A 213 -2.18 -17.17 8.29
N GLN A 214 -1.03 -17.74 8.63
CA GLN A 214 -0.07 -17.20 9.58
C GLN A 214 1.02 -16.40 8.87
N ILE A 215 0.81 -15.08 8.70
CA ILE A 215 1.80 -14.19 8.03
C ILE A 215 3.16 -14.20 8.75
N ALA A 216 3.18 -14.39 10.07
CA ALA A 216 4.43 -14.41 10.85
C ALA A 216 5.35 -15.57 10.46
N LYS A 217 4.81 -16.70 9.98
CA LYS A 217 5.62 -17.85 9.51
C LYS A 217 6.39 -17.56 8.22
N LEU A 218 6.11 -16.45 7.54
CA LEU A 218 6.82 -16.02 6.34
C LEU A 218 8.05 -15.15 6.66
N ASP A 219 8.33 -14.89 7.93
CA ASP A 219 9.51 -14.14 8.32
C ASP A 219 10.77 -14.93 7.98
N GLU A 220 11.62 -14.31 7.20
CA GLU A 220 12.96 -14.78 6.88
C GLU A 220 13.95 -13.75 7.42
N GLU A 221 14.94 -14.21 8.14
CA GLU A 221 16.06 -13.36 8.55
C GLU A 221 16.79 -12.86 7.30
N THR A 222 17.04 -11.57 7.28
CA THR A 222 17.83 -10.93 6.23
C THR A 222 19.21 -10.63 6.79
N GLU A 223 20.21 -11.20 6.15
CA GLU A 223 21.60 -10.90 6.43
C GLU A 223 21.85 -9.38 6.41
N LYS A 224 22.35 -8.84 7.51
CA LYS A 224 22.71 -7.43 7.61
C LYS A 224 24.08 -7.24 7.02
N ARG A 225 24.20 -6.26 6.14
CA ARG A 225 25.44 -6.02 5.38
C ARG A 225 26.03 -4.69 5.83
N TYR A 226 27.20 -4.72 6.40
CA TYR A 226 27.97 -3.55 6.79
C TYR A 226 29.40 -3.67 6.26
N LEU A 227 30.05 -2.54 6.06
CA LEU A 227 31.44 -2.48 5.59
C LEU A 227 32.40 -2.85 6.71
N SER A 228 33.45 -3.56 6.35
CA SER A 228 34.65 -3.64 7.18
C SER A 228 35.29 -2.25 7.35
N VAL A 229 36.09 -2.07 8.40
CA VAL A 229 36.82 -0.82 8.64
C VAL A 229 37.73 -0.49 7.44
N ALA A 230 38.38 -1.50 6.85
CA ALA A 230 39.23 -1.34 5.66
C ALA A 230 38.43 -0.83 4.46
N SER A 231 37.27 -1.42 4.16
CA SER A 231 36.42 -1.00 3.05
C SER A 231 35.80 0.40 3.29
N LEU A 232 35.41 0.72 4.52
CA LEU A 232 34.97 2.08 4.89
C LEU A 232 36.08 3.11 4.67
N ASN A 233 37.33 2.80 5.06
CA ASN A 233 38.47 3.69 4.86
C ASN A 233 38.78 3.90 3.39
N LYS A 234 38.61 2.88 2.51
CA LYS A 234 38.71 3.08 1.07
C LYS A 234 37.70 4.14 0.58
N ILE A 235 36.45 4.05 1.02
CA ILE A 235 35.41 5.04 0.63
C ILE A 235 35.74 6.44 1.17
N LYS A 236 36.27 6.53 2.40
CA LYS A 236 36.65 7.83 3.00
C LYS A 236 37.79 8.50 2.27
N ASN A 237 38.84 7.76 1.96
CA ASN A 237 40.14 8.31 1.57
C ASN A 237 40.40 8.31 0.06
N THR A 238 39.52 7.70 -0.76
CA THR A 238 39.72 7.65 -2.21
C THR A 238 38.68 8.52 -2.90
N VAL A 239 39.16 9.46 -3.70
CA VAL A 239 38.31 10.31 -4.56
C VAL A 239 38.15 9.63 -5.91
N SER A 240 36.92 9.47 -6.38
CA SER A 240 36.66 8.93 -7.71
C SER A 240 36.80 10.02 -8.78
N LEU A 241 37.48 9.68 -9.87
CA LEU A 241 37.64 10.60 -11.00
C LEU A 241 36.37 10.75 -11.85
N LYS A 242 35.39 9.85 -11.67
CA LYS A 242 34.10 9.91 -12.38
C LYS A 242 33.06 10.68 -11.54
N PRO A 243 32.51 11.79 -12.03
CA PRO A 243 31.62 12.65 -11.25
C PRO A 243 30.41 11.92 -10.63
N GLN A 244 29.84 10.94 -11.35
CA GLN A 244 28.68 10.17 -10.85
C GLN A 244 29.05 9.27 -9.67
N ARG A 245 30.24 8.63 -9.71
CA ARG A 245 30.75 7.79 -8.62
C ARG A 245 31.17 8.64 -7.43
N GLU A 246 31.82 9.77 -7.67
CA GLU A 246 32.18 10.71 -6.62
C GLU A 246 30.93 11.29 -5.94
N TYR A 247 29.91 11.63 -6.71
CA TYR A 247 28.60 12.01 -6.17
C TYR A 247 28.01 10.89 -5.27
N ALA A 248 28.07 9.63 -5.72
CA ALA A 248 27.59 8.51 -4.93
C ALA A 248 28.41 8.29 -3.66
N ARG A 249 29.74 8.43 -3.74
CA ARG A 249 30.64 8.36 -2.60
C ARG A 249 30.31 9.41 -1.55
N LYS A 250 30.16 10.67 -1.96
CA LYS A 250 29.82 11.79 -1.06
C LYS A 250 28.44 11.63 -0.43
N LEU A 251 27.44 11.17 -1.17
CA LEU A 251 26.12 10.85 -0.59
C LEU A 251 26.18 9.71 0.41
N PHE A 252 26.99 8.69 0.15
CA PHE A 252 27.20 7.58 1.08
C PHE A 252 27.83 8.07 2.40
N LEU A 253 28.88 8.88 2.31
CA LEU A 253 29.54 9.48 3.48
C LEU A 253 28.63 10.45 4.22
N LEU A 254 27.86 11.28 3.49
CA LEU A 254 26.87 12.16 4.10
C LEU A 254 25.82 11.36 4.88
N SER A 255 25.29 10.28 4.30
CA SER A 255 24.38 9.37 5.00
C SER A 255 25.02 8.79 6.24
N TYR A 256 26.28 8.34 6.16
CA TYR A 256 27.02 7.76 7.28
C TYR A 256 27.20 8.78 8.43
N TYR A 257 27.70 9.97 8.17
CA TYR A 257 27.89 11.02 9.18
C TYR A 257 26.58 11.60 9.70
N CYS A 258 25.52 11.61 8.85
CA CYS A 258 24.19 12.00 9.25
C CYS A 258 23.40 10.82 9.88
N TYR A 259 24.05 10.03 10.74
CA TYR A 259 23.42 8.97 11.53
C TYR A 259 22.73 7.87 10.70
N GLY A 260 23.28 7.58 9.52
CA GLY A 260 22.68 6.62 8.59
C GLY A 260 21.35 7.12 8.04
N MET A 261 21.21 8.39 7.79
CA MET A 261 20.03 9.02 7.20
C MET A 261 19.64 8.31 5.89
N SER A 262 18.38 7.93 5.75
CA SER A 262 17.94 7.22 4.55
C SER A 262 17.94 8.14 3.33
N PHE A 263 18.10 7.56 2.13
CA PHE A 263 18.10 8.33 0.89
C PHE A 263 16.86 9.20 0.70
N ILE A 264 15.68 8.67 1.06
CA ILE A 264 14.44 9.43 0.96
C ILE A 264 14.41 10.58 1.97
N ASP A 265 14.95 10.38 3.19
CA ASP A 265 15.03 11.47 4.17
C ASP A 265 15.97 12.56 3.68
N MET A 266 17.16 12.20 3.13
CA MET A 266 18.09 13.15 2.50
C MET A 266 17.44 13.93 1.36
N ALA A 267 16.64 13.26 0.52
CA ALA A 267 16.01 13.86 -0.65
C ALA A 267 14.94 14.91 -0.31
N TYR A 268 14.31 14.81 0.85
CA TYR A 268 13.30 15.75 1.31
C TYR A 268 13.84 16.84 2.24
N LEU A 269 15.15 16.86 2.55
CA LEU A 269 15.72 17.93 3.34
C LEU A 269 15.71 19.27 2.60
N THR A 270 15.17 20.29 3.27
CA THR A 270 15.10 21.67 2.79
C THR A 270 15.83 22.61 3.74
N ARG A 271 16.00 23.87 3.35
CA ARG A 271 16.60 24.90 4.21
C ARG A 271 15.91 25.04 5.56
N LYS A 272 14.59 24.75 5.65
CA LYS A 272 13.82 24.76 6.90
C LYS A 272 14.28 23.69 7.91
N ASN A 273 15.00 22.68 7.47
CA ASN A 273 15.55 21.65 8.33
C ASN A 273 16.88 22.06 9.00
N ILE A 274 17.49 23.15 8.59
CA ILE A 274 18.67 23.73 9.23
C ILE A 274 18.20 24.68 10.33
N VAL A 275 18.52 24.36 11.58
CA VAL A 275 18.06 25.10 12.76
C VAL A 275 19.27 25.44 13.63
N HIS A 276 19.32 26.69 14.10
CA HIS A 276 20.37 27.16 15.01
C HIS A 276 19.90 26.98 16.47
N PHE A 277 20.79 26.44 17.29
CA PHE A 277 20.64 26.31 18.74
C PHE A 277 21.91 26.87 19.38
N ASP A 278 21.94 27.03 20.72
CA ASP A 278 23.10 27.52 21.45
C ASP A 278 24.40 26.72 21.22
N GLY A 279 24.28 25.45 20.83
CA GLY A 279 25.41 24.57 20.48
C GLY A 279 25.84 24.59 19.02
N GLY A 280 25.30 25.52 18.19
CA GLY A 280 25.60 25.66 16.77
C GLY A 280 24.44 25.28 15.86
N GLU A 281 24.75 24.91 14.63
CA GLU A 281 23.81 24.54 13.57
C GLU A 281 23.47 23.05 13.61
N TYR A 282 22.22 22.73 13.36
CA TYR A 282 21.72 21.34 13.37
C TYR A 282 20.80 21.08 12.18
N ILE A 283 20.89 19.86 11.61
CA ILE A 283 19.87 19.32 10.72
C ILE A 283 18.79 18.68 11.61
N VAL A 284 17.56 19.19 11.54
CA VAL A 284 16.42 18.70 12.33
C VAL A 284 15.34 18.18 11.39
N TYR A 285 15.00 16.91 11.49
CA TYR A 285 14.01 16.31 10.61
C TYR A 285 13.24 15.17 11.29
N LYS A 286 12.05 14.87 10.80
CA LYS A 286 11.32 13.62 11.11
C LYS A 286 11.50 12.66 9.93
N ARG A 287 11.75 11.39 10.22
CA ARG A 287 11.87 10.38 9.16
C ARG A 287 10.62 10.35 8.31
N HIS A 288 10.77 10.42 6.99
CA HIS A 288 9.68 10.43 6.01
C HIS A 288 8.71 9.26 6.21
N LYS A 289 9.21 8.06 6.52
CA LYS A 289 8.40 6.86 6.74
C LYS A 289 7.39 6.99 7.88
N ILE A 290 7.69 7.79 8.91
CA ILE A 290 6.88 7.90 10.14
C ILE A 290 6.46 9.34 10.44
N GLN A 291 6.68 10.29 9.54
CA GLN A 291 6.43 11.73 9.77
C GLN A 291 4.99 12.06 10.18
N HIS A 292 4.02 11.26 9.73
CA HIS A 292 2.60 11.42 10.07
C HIS A 292 2.20 10.78 11.40
N GLN A 293 3.10 10.04 12.06
CA GLN A 293 2.81 9.43 13.36
C GLN A 293 2.95 10.48 14.48
N LYS A 294 1.93 10.59 15.34
CA LYS A 294 1.93 11.55 16.46
C LYS A 294 3.13 11.40 17.40
N ARG A 295 3.65 10.18 17.55
CA ARG A 295 4.80 9.86 18.42
C ARG A 295 6.16 9.97 17.74
N ALA A 296 6.21 10.34 16.45
CA ALA A 296 7.47 10.49 15.73
C ALA A 296 8.26 11.68 16.31
N LYS A 297 9.39 11.36 16.95
CA LYS A 297 10.33 12.38 17.46
C LYS A 297 11.24 12.87 16.34
N PRO A 298 11.59 14.16 16.32
CA PRO A 298 12.58 14.67 15.38
C PRO A 298 13.98 14.13 15.74
N ILE A 299 14.77 13.85 14.72
CA ILE A 299 16.19 13.54 14.82
C ILE A 299 16.93 14.87 14.67
N LYS A 300 17.91 15.11 15.56
CA LYS A 300 18.76 16.29 15.55
C LYS A 300 20.18 15.85 15.27
N ILE A 301 20.78 16.35 14.21
CA ILE A 301 22.16 16.04 13.81
C ILE A 301 22.94 17.34 13.82
N LYS A 302 24.01 17.40 14.63
CA LYS A 302 24.87 18.57 14.68
C LYS A 302 25.59 18.73 13.32
N MET A 303 25.56 19.93 12.78
CA MET A 303 26.31 20.29 11.57
C MET A 303 27.79 20.37 11.94
N THR A 304 28.55 19.31 11.62
CA THR A 304 30.00 19.29 11.78
C THR A 304 30.66 19.85 10.50
N GLU A 305 31.93 20.14 10.57
CA GLU A 305 32.73 20.61 9.41
C GLU A 305 32.65 19.58 8.27
N GLU A 306 32.79 18.28 8.58
CA GLU A 306 32.73 17.21 7.58
C GLU A 306 31.36 17.14 6.87
N ILE A 307 30.26 17.38 7.60
CA ILE A 307 28.91 17.39 7.01
C ILE A 307 28.76 18.63 6.12
N GLY A 308 29.25 19.78 6.58
CA GLY A 308 29.25 21.05 5.81
C GLY A 308 30.03 20.93 4.50
N ASP A 309 31.24 20.38 4.56
CA ASP A 309 32.09 20.15 3.39
C ASP A 309 31.46 19.19 2.39
N LEU A 310 30.85 18.09 2.88
CA LEU A 310 30.14 17.16 2.00
C LEU A 310 28.94 17.83 1.32
N LEU A 311 28.17 18.64 2.03
CA LEU A 311 27.04 19.36 1.44
C LEU A 311 27.50 20.36 0.38
N ASN A 312 28.58 21.10 0.64
CA ASN A 312 29.13 22.06 -0.31
C ASN A 312 29.69 21.37 -1.55
N SER A 313 30.48 20.31 -1.35
CA SER A 313 31.07 19.56 -2.46
C SER A 313 30.04 18.79 -3.30
N LEU A 314 28.87 18.41 -2.73
CA LEU A 314 27.77 17.84 -3.49
C LEU A 314 27.09 18.90 -4.38
N LYS A 315 27.00 20.16 -3.90
CA LYS A 315 26.46 21.30 -4.67
C LYS A 315 27.38 21.70 -5.85
N GLU A 316 28.68 21.50 -5.70
CA GLU A 316 29.65 21.72 -6.78
C GLU A 316 29.48 20.69 -7.90
N ILE A 317 29.19 19.45 -7.58
CA ILE A 317 28.94 18.38 -8.59
C ILE A 317 27.60 18.60 -9.29
N ASN A 318 26.54 18.91 -8.54
CA ASN A 318 25.20 19.18 -9.03
C ASN A 318 24.57 20.34 -8.23
N PRO A 319 24.04 21.37 -8.88
CA PRO A 319 23.39 22.46 -8.17
C PRO A 319 22.11 21.97 -7.47
N THR A 320 21.84 22.55 -6.31
CA THR A 320 20.55 22.38 -5.63
C THR A 320 19.48 23.21 -6.30
N ILE A 321 18.25 22.74 -6.31
CA ILE A 321 17.09 23.43 -6.86
C ILE A 321 16.05 23.66 -5.77
N ASP A 322 15.17 24.61 -5.98
CA ASP A 322 14.11 25.00 -5.04
C ASP A 322 14.70 25.23 -3.62
N ASP A 323 14.07 24.72 -2.58
CA ASP A 323 14.54 24.80 -1.19
C ASP A 323 15.39 23.60 -0.75
N PHE A 324 15.65 22.62 -1.63
CA PHE A 324 16.41 21.42 -1.24
C PHE A 324 17.87 21.75 -0.91
N ILE A 325 18.41 21.11 0.12
CA ILE A 325 19.81 21.32 0.55
C ILE A 325 20.78 20.29 -0.01
N ILE A 326 20.26 19.15 -0.50
CA ILE A 326 21.03 18.07 -1.12
C ILE A 326 20.55 17.91 -2.58
N PRO A 327 21.45 17.86 -3.58
CA PRO A 327 21.08 17.84 -5.00
C PRO A 327 20.60 16.46 -5.47
N ILE A 328 19.61 15.87 -4.78
CA ILE A 328 18.98 14.60 -5.17
C ILE A 328 17.82 14.86 -6.13
N VAL A 329 16.96 15.81 -5.80
CA VAL A 329 15.91 16.29 -6.70
C VAL A 329 16.55 17.26 -7.70
N THR A 330 16.36 17.01 -8.99
CA THR A 330 17.03 17.76 -10.08
C THR A 330 16.06 18.40 -11.07
N ILE A 331 14.75 18.36 -10.77
CA ILE A 331 13.70 18.97 -11.59
C ILE A 331 12.87 19.89 -10.69
N SER A 332 12.91 21.18 -10.98
CA SER A 332 12.21 22.20 -10.21
C SER A 332 10.69 22.08 -10.34
N GLY A 333 9.96 22.47 -9.30
CA GLY A 333 8.50 22.49 -9.25
C GLY A 333 7.83 21.12 -9.12
N TYR A 334 8.59 20.03 -8.96
CA TYR A 334 8.01 18.72 -8.69
C TYR A 334 7.47 18.65 -7.24
N THR A 335 6.20 18.27 -7.12
CA THR A 335 5.49 18.08 -5.83
C THR A 335 4.73 16.75 -5.79
N GLY A 336 4.27 16.33 -4.62
CA GLY A 336 3.42 15.15 -4.45
C GLY A 336 4.01 13.88 -5.07
N GLU A 337 3.23 13.20 -5.90
CA GLU A 337 3.65 11.94 -6.54
C GLU A 337 4.80 12.15 -7.54
N LYS A 338 4.88 13.29 -8.22
CA LYS A 338 5.95 13.56 -9.20
C LYS A 338 7.32 13.59 -8.53
N VAL A 339 7.46 14.32 -7.43
CA VAL A 339 8.74 14.37 -6.68
C VAL A 339 9.06 13.01 -6.07
N TYR A 340 8.07 12.27 -5.55
CA TYR A 340 8.28 10.94 -5.01
C TYR A 340 8.81 9.96 -6.07
N ASN A 341 8.20 9.93 -7.25
CA ASN A 341 8.63 9.07 -8.35
C ASN A 341 10.01 9.47 -8.89
N HIS A 342 10.32 10.78 -8.94
CA HIS A 342 11.65 11.27 -9.30
C HIS A 342 12.70 10.81 -8.27
N ILE A 343 12.43 10.91 -6.99
CA ILE A 343 13.33 10.42 -5.92
C ILE A 343 13.56 8.91 -6.05
N ARG A 344 12.53 8.11 -6.38
CA ARG A 344 12.70 6.68 -6.63
C ARG A 344 13.59 6.38 -7.84
N TYR A 345 13.46 7.16 -8.91
CA TYR A 345 14.36 7.05 -10.05
C TYR A 345 15.81 7.38 -9.65
N ARG A 346 16.02 8.48 -8.92
CA ARG A 346 17.34 8.86 -8.40
C ARG A 346 17.93 7.82 -7.44
N TYR A 347 17.08 7.20 -6.62
CA TYR A 347 17.48 6.09 -5.75
C TYR A 347 18.06 4.91 -6.54
N LYS A 348 17.41 4.52 -7.64
CA LYS A 348 17.94 3.46 -8.51
C LYS A 348 19.30 3.84 -9.09
N LYS A 349 19.41 5.03 -9.66
CA LYS A 349 20.68 5.54 -10.21
C LYS A 349 21.79 5.60 -9.17
N TYR A 350 21.47 6.03 -7.96
CA TYR A 350 22.43 6.05 -6.86
C TYR A 350 22.95 4.65 -6.53
N ASN A 351 22.10 3.63 -6.48
CA ASN A 351 22.55 2.25 -6.28
C ASN A 351 23.41 1.73 -7.45
N ASP A 352 23.08 2.10 -8.69
CA ASP A 352 23.91 1.77 -9.85
C ASP A 352 25.33 2.38 -9.71
N TYR A 353 25.42 3.65 -9.34
CA TYR A 353 26.71 4.33 -9.11
C TYR A 353 27.47 3.78 -7.89
N LEU A 354 26.79 3.34 -6.83
CA LEU A 354 27.43 2.66 -5.70
C LEU A 354 28.00 1.30 -6.11
N ALA A 355 27.35 0.56 -7.00
CA ALA A 355 27.88 -0.69 -7.53
C ALA A 355 29.15 -0.43 -8.33
N GLU A 356 29.14 0.55 -9.23
CA GLU A 356 30.31 0.96 -10.01
C GLU A 356 31.47 1.45 -9.12
N LEU A 357 31.16 2.22 -8.04
CA LEU A 357 32.14 2.66 -7.05
C LEU A 357 32.75 1.46 -6.30
N SER A 358 31.94 0.48 -5.95
CA SER A 358 32.38 -0.73 -5.28
C SER A 358 33.40 -1.51 -6.12
N GLU A 359 33.19 -1.58 -7.43
CA GLU A 359 34.11 -2.20 -8.38
C GLU A 359 35.43 -1.39 -8.49
N GLU A 360 35.34 -0.05 -8.63
CA GLU A 360 36.49 0.85 -8.69
C GLU A 360 37.39 0.74 -7.45
N LEU A 361 36.78 0.71 -6.25
CA LEU A 361 37.49 0.64 -4.97
C LEU A 361 37.85 -0.80 -4.58
N LYS A 362 37.52 -1.79 -5.41
CA LYS A 362 37.73 -3.23 -5.11
C LYS A 362 37.15 -3.62 -3.73
N ILE A 363 35.89 -3.23 -3.49
CA ILE A 363 35.15 -3.65 -2.31
C ILE A 363 34.40 -4.92 -2.68
N THR A 364 34.86 -6.05 -2.13
CA THR A 364 34.35 -7.41 -2.47
C THR A 364 33.65 -8.10 -1.30
N ASP A 365 33.78 -7.56 -0.10
CA ASP A 365 33.19 -8.09 1.13
C ASP A 365 31.67 -8.02 1.15
N ILE A 366 31.08 -7.00 0.53
CA ILE A 366 29.63 -6.85 0.44
C ILE A 366 29.18 -6.18 -0.87
N LYS A 367 27.91 -6.37 -1.20
CA LYS A 367 27.27 -5.54 -2.23
C LYS A 367 26.94 -4.17 -1.67
N LEU A 368 27.65 -3.13 -2.15
CA LEU A 368 27.43 -1.75 -1.71
C LEU A 368 26.05 -1.25 -2.19
N THR A 369 25.23 -0.79 -1.25
CA THR A 369 23.91 -0.23 -1.50
C THR A 369 23.67 0.96 -0.56
N THR A 370 22.64 1.77 -0.85
CA THR A 370 22.28 2.93 -0.03
C THR A 370 22.10 2.62 1.46
N TYR A 371 21.62 1.42 1.80
CA TYR A 371 21.34 1.05 3.18
C TYR A 371 22.59 0.61 3.98
N VAL A 372 23.66 0.27 3.26
CA VAL A 372 24.93 -0.17 3.86
C VAL A 372 25.56 0.94 4.71
N SER A 373 25.44 2.22 4.32
CA SER A 373 25.92 3.35 5.15
C SER A 373 25.33 3.32 6.56
N ARG A 374 24.00 3.10 6.66
CA ARG A 374 23.29 3.04 7.93
C ARG A 374 23.68 1.82 8.77
N HIS A 375 23.83 0.66 8.13
CA HIS A 375 24.29 -0.55 8.81
C HIS A 375 25.72 -0.38 9.32
N THR A 376 26.59 0.18 8.49
CA THR A 376 27.99 0.43 8.86
C THR A 376 28.10 1.42 10.02
N MET A 377 27.33 2.51 10.00
CA MET A 377 27.30 3.48 11.10
C MET A 377 26.85 2.83 12.41
N ALA A 378 25.74 2.08 12.39
CA ALA A 378 25.21 1.44 13.58
C ALA A 378 26.21 0.42 14.18
N MET A 379 26.89 -0.35 13.30
CA MET A 379 27.89 -1.30 13.69
C MET A 379 29.14 -0.62 14.29
N MET A 380 29.57 0.51 13.70
CA MET A 380 30.68 1.27 14.26
C MET A 380 30.35 1.84 15.65
N LEU A 381 29.12 2.30 15.86
CA LEU A 381 28.70 2.75 17.21
C LEU A 381 28.68 1.59 18.21
N GLN A 382 28.15 0.42 17.81
CA GLN A 382 28.11 -0.77 18.66
C GLN A 382 29.53 -1.25 19.05
N ARG A 383 30.47 -1.29 18.08
CA ARG A 383 31.87 -1.69 18.32
C ARG A 383 32.67 -0.71 19.18
N ASN A 384 32.18 0.52 19.31
CA ASN A 384 32.76 1.53 20.20
C ASN A 384 31.93 1.68 21.49
N ASP A 385 31.26 0.60 21.92
CA ASP A 385 30.53 0.47 23.18
C ASP A 385 29.47 1.56 23.44
N VAL A 386 28.91 2.15 22.37
CA VAL A 386 27.79 3.09 22.51
C VAL A 386 26.55 2.34 22.95
N ALA A 387 25.93 2.75 24.05
CA ALA A 387 24.73 2.13 24.59
C ALA A 387 23.62 1.98 23.55
N ARG A 388 22.93 0.84 23.53
CA ARG A 388 21.89 0.50 22.54
C ARG A 388 20.74 1.52 22.52
N GLU A 389 20.43 2.12 23.68
CA GLU A 389 19.43 3.19 23.82
C GLU A 389 19.82 4.43 23.00
N HIS A 390 21.09 4.81 23.04
CA HIS A 390 21.62 5.94 22.26
C HIS A 390 21.61 5.59 20.76
N ILE A 391 22.03 4.38 20.39
CA ILE A 391 21.94 3.92 18.99
C ILE A 391 20.48 3.93 18.51
N SER A 392 19.53 3.51 19.37
CA SER A 392 18.09 3.56 19.07
C SER A 392 17.60 4.98 18.77
N GLN A 393 18.01 5.94 19.59
CA GLN A 393 17.68 7.36 19.39
C GLN A 393 18.29 7.91 18.10
N ILE A 394 19.56 7.63 17.84
CA ILE A 394 20.31 8.01 16.62
C ILE A 394 19.60 7.43 15.38
N LEU A 395 19.20 6.17 15.43
CA LEU A 395 18.47 5.52 14.35
C LEU A 395 17.01 5.99 14.20
N GLY A 396 16.49 6.74 15.18
CA GLY A 396 15.10 7.18 15.22
C GLY A 396 14.11 6.01 15.26
N HIS A 397 14.43 4.97 16.03
CA HIS A 397 13.51 3.87 16.28
C HIS A 397 12.52 4.26 17.39
N THR A 398 11.24 3.89 17.20
CA THR A 398 10.18 4.15 18.20
C THR A 398 10.08 3.03 19.25
N ASP A 399 10.75 1.89 19.02
CA ASP A 399 10.72 0.70 19.85
C ASP A 399 12.13 0.07 19.94
N MET A 400 12.60 -0.19 21.16
CA MET A 400 13.87 -0.84 21.45
C MET A 400 13.96 -2.26 20.86
N LYS A 401 12.83 -2.98 20.76
CA LYS A 401 12.79 -4.28 20.12
C LYS A 401 13.32 -4.23 18.67
N THR A 402 12.99 -3.15 17.94
CA THR A 402 13.52 -2.91 16.59
C THR A 402 15.03 -2.75 16.60
N THR A 403 15.59 -2.04 17.58
CA THR A 403 17.02 -1.83 17.72
C THR A 403 17.74 -3.13 18.12
N ASN A 404 17.20 -3.87 19.07
CA ASN A 404 17.78 -5.15 19.49
C ASN A 404 17.80 -6.15 18.33
N THR A 405 16.66 -6.40 17.67
CA THR A 405 16.61 -7.25 16.46
C THR A 405 17.56 -6.75 15.36
N TYR A 406 17.76 -5.44 15.27
CA TYR A 406 18.66 -4.83 14.29
C TYR A 406 20.13 -5.09 14.64
N LEU A 407 20.53 -4.94 15.92
CA LEU A 407 21.91 -5.08 16.36
C LEU A 407 22.29 -6.54 16.63
N ASP A 408 21.42 -7.36 17.19
CA ASP A 408 21.68 -8.78 17.48
C ASP A 408 22.01 -9.61 16.23
N SER A 409 21.54 -9.16 15.05
CA SER A 409 21.84 -9.82 13.79
C SER A 409 23.20 -9.44 13.18
N PHE A 410 24.02 -8.62 13.88
CA PHE A 410 25.32 -8.16 13.36
C PHE A 410 26.52 -8.88 13.96
N ASP A 411 26.43 -9.51 15.14
CA ASP A 411 27.65 -9.81 15.89
C ASP A 411 27.73 -11.25 16.37
N THR A 412 28.57 -12.03 15.69
CA THR A 412 29.15 -13.25 16.24
C THR A 412 30.45 -12.95 17.00
N SER A 413 31.07 -11.76 16.81
CA SER A 413 32.37 -11.43 17.43
C SER A 413 32.30 -11.34 18.94
N VAL A 414 31.18 -10.87 19.51
CA VAL A 414 30.96 -10.87 20.97
C VAL A 414 30.83 -12.30 21.49
N ILE A 415 30.18 -13.20 20.75
CA ILE A 415 30.08 -14.62 21.07
C ILE A 415 31.44 -15.28 20.94
N ASP A 416 32.19 -14.96 19.89
CA ASP A 416 33.54 -15.49 19.68
C ASP A 416 34.53 -15.01 20.75
N GLU A 417 34.39 -13.75 21.19
CA GLU A 417 35.20 -13.18 22.25
C GLU A 417 34.85 -13.75 23.64
N ALA A 418 33.55 -13.89 23.92
CA ALA A 418 33.07 -14.58 25.10
C ALA A 418 33.50 -16.07 25.12
N ALA A 419 33.52 -16.71 23.93
CA ALA A 419 33.98 -18.11 23.81
C ALA A 419 35.47 -18.28 24.06
N LYS A 420 36.30 -17.23 23.91
CA LYS A 420 37.74 -17.32 24.27
C LYS A 420 37.94 -17.67 25.74
N VAL A 421 37.10 -17.20 26.65
CA VAL A 421 37.12 -17.55 28.07
C VAL A 421 37.01 -19.05 28.28
N LEU A 422 36.43 -19.82 27.35
CA LEU A 422 36.33 -21.28 27.43
C LEU A 422 37.66 -21.99 27.07
N TYR A 423 38.59 -21.30 26.44
CA TYR A 423 39.89 -21.81 25.98
C TYR A 423 41.05 -21.30 26.81
N ASP A 424 40.80 -20.30 27.66
CA ASP A 424 41.82 -19.70 28.57
C ASP A 424 41.83 -20.31 29.97
N ILE A 425 41.32 -21.56 30.14
CA ILE A 425 41.31 -22.33 31.40
C ILE A 425 42.45 -23.35 31.41
#